data_452c0d23379b1e9206fd7b4870bbf06e
#
_entry.id   452c0d23379b1e9206fd7b4870bbf06e
#
_cell.length_a   1.000
_cell.length_b   1.000
_cell.length_c   1.000
_cell.angle_alpha   90.00
_cell.angle_beta   90.00
_cell.angle_gamma   90.00
#
_symmetry.space_group_name_H-M   'P 1'
#
loop_
_entity.id
_entity.type
_entity.pdbx_description
1 polymer ?
#
loop_
_entity_poly.entity_id
_entity_poly.type
_entity_poly.pdbx_seq_one_letter_code
_entity_poly.pdbx_strand_id
1 'polypeptide(L)'
;LTGIAEIIGEADKIVDITVAIDKLDKIGLDNVNAELASKGIPQEAIDKLQPIILLSGSNEEKLATLKNVLAASETGLKGVEESEFILKTIAGLGIQSEVELDLTLARGLNYYTGAIFEVKALDVQIGSISGGGRYDNLTGVFGMEGMSGVGISFGADRIYDVLNQLDLYPKEAVNGTQLLFVNFGEAEAAYVLPVLAQVRAVGIRAEIYPDAAK
;
A
#
# COMPACT_ATOMS: atom_id res chain seq x y z
N LEU A 1 -7.84 -14.92 -4.33
CA LEU A 1 -9.19 -14.47 -4.76
C LEU A 1 -9.71 -15.31 -5.93
N THR A 2 -8.88 -15.62 -6.96
CA THR A 2 -9.32 -16.46 -8.10
C THR A 2 -9.89 -17.80 -7.63
N GLY A 3 -9.21 -18.51 -6.73
CA GLY A 3 -9.72 -19.78 -6.18
C GLY A 3 -11.04 -19.62 -5.41
N ILE A 4 -11.29 -18.47 -4.78
CA ILE A 4 -12.58 -18.18 -4.15
C ILE A 4 -13.66 -18.05 -5.23
N ALA A 5 -13.41 -17.35 -6.31
CA ALA A 5 -14.35 -17.22 -7.42
C ALA A 5 -14.64 -18.58 -8.07
N GLU A 6 -13.64 -19.48 -8.17
CA GLU A 6 -13.81 -20.85 -8.68
C GLU A 6 -14.78 -21.68 -7.79
N ILE A 7 -14.58 -21.68 -6.46
CA ILE A 7 -15.40 -22.51 -5.57
C ILE A 7 -16.86 -22.03 -5.41
N ILE A 8 -17.11 -20.74 -5.61
CA ILE A 8 -18.47 -20.20 -5.62
C ILE A 8 -19.15 -20.35 -6.99
N GLY A 9 -18.42 -20.81 -8.02
CA GLY A 9 -18.93 -21.05 -9.37
C GLY A 9 -18.97 -19.84 -10.29
N GLU A 10 -18.24 -18.75 -9.96
CA GLU A 10 -18.27 -17.47 -10.65
C GLU A 10 -16.86 -17.02 -11.12
N ALA A 11 -16.03 -17.97 -11.56
CA ALA A 11 -14.65 -17.70 -11.98
C ALA A 11 -14.54 -16.61 -13.07
N ASP A 12 -15.47 -16.57 -14.01
CA ASP A 12 -15.50 -15.58 -15.09
C ASP A 12 -15.79 -14.15 -14.62
N LYS A 13 -16.32 -14.00 -13.41
CA LYS A 13 -16.67 -12.71 -12.80
C LYS A 13 -15.70 -12.26 -11.72
N ILE A 14 -14.49 -12.81 -11.69
CA ILE A 14 -13.47 -12.49 -10.67
C ILE A 14 -13.23 -10.98 -10.53
N VAL A 15 -13.24 -10.23 -11.63
CA VAL A 15 -13.01 -8.78 -11.62
C VAL A 15 -14.18 -8.07 -10.93
N ASP A 16 -15.42 -8.43 -11.25
CA ASP A 16 -16.60 -7.84 -10.59
C ASP A 16 -16.65 -8.15 -9.11
N ILE A 17 -16.33 -9.40 -8.72
CA ILE A 17 -16.27 -9.84 -7.33
C ILE A 17 -15.21 -9.04 -6.58
N THR A 18 -14.00 -8.95 -7.09
CA THR A 18 -12.88 -8.28 -6.43
C THR A 18 -13.08 -6.78 -6.31
N VAL A 19 -13.65 -6.13 -7.33
CA VAL A 19 -14.01 -4.70 -7.29
C VAL A 19 -15.09 -4.41 -6.23
N ALA A 20 -16.04 -5.32 -6.05
CA ALA A 20 -17.09 -5.16 -5.04
C ALA A 20 -16.53 -5.35 -3.62
N ILE A 21 -15.75 -6.41 -3.37
CA ILE A 21 -15.21 -6.70 -2.04
C ILE A 21 -14.17 -5.68 -1.56
N ASP A 22 -13.40 -5.06 -2.47
CA ASP A 22 -12.45 -3.97 -2.13
C ASP A 22 -13.14 -2.73 -1.52
N LYS A 23 -14.44 -2.65 -1.66
CA LYS A 23 -15.24 -1.56 -1.09
C LYS A 23 -15.84 -1.89 0.27
N LEU A 24 -15.67 -3.11 0.78
CA LEU A 24 -16.36 -3.61 1.97
C LEU A 24 -16.23 -2.65 3.16
N ASP A 25 -15.03 -2.18 3.44
CA ASP A 25 -14.75 -1.23 4.54
C ASP A 25 -15.44 0.14 4.34
N LYS A 26 -15.75 0.52 3.10
CA LYS A 26 -16.28 1.85 2.77
C LYS A 26 -17.80 1.89 2.71
N ILE A 27 -18.41 0.86 2.14
CA ILE A 27 -19.85 0.85 1.85
C ILE A 27 -20.63 -0.18 2.66
N GLY A 28 -19.94 -1.08 3.36
CA GLY A 28 -20.53 -2.14 4.19
C GLY A 28 -21.05 -3.32 3.37
N LEU A 29 -21.33 -4.42 4.09
CA LEU A 29 -21.66 -5.73 3.51
C LEU A 29 -22.94 -5.71 2.66
N ASP A 30 -23.98 -5.02 3.11
CA ASP A 30 -25.27 -4.99 2.39
C ASP A 30 -25.12 -4.34 1.00
N ASN A 31 -24.34 -3.26 0.91
CA ASN A 31 -24.10 -2.59 -0.35
C ASN A 31 -23.17 -3.41 -1.26
N VAL A 32 -22.17 -4.12 -0.70
CA VAL A 32 -21.34 -5.06 -1.46
C VAL A 32 -22.20 -6.17 -2.05
N ASN A 33 -23.10 -6.77 -1.26
CA ASN A 33 -24.02 -7.79 -1.74
C ASN A 33 -24.95 -7.29 -2.84
N ALA A 34 -25.49 -6.07 -2.68
CA ALA A 34 -26.32 -5.43 -3.71
C ALA A 34 -25.54 -5.18 -5.00
N GLU A 35 -24.28 -4.75 -4.90
CA GLU A 35 -23.40 -4.56 -6.05
C GLU A 35 -23.12 -5.91 -6.76
N LEU A 36 -22.76 -6.96 -6.01
CA LEU A 36 -22.56 -8.31 -6.54
C LEU A 36 -23.80 -8.82 -7.29
N ALA A 37 -24.98 -8.69 -6.67
CA ALA A 37 -26.24 -9.08 -7.30
C ALA A 37 -26.51 -8.28 -8.59
N SER A 38 -26.22 -6.99 -8.60
CA SER A 38 -26.37 -6.13 -9.79
C SER A 38 -25.44 -6.54 -10.95
N LYS A 39 -24.32 -7.19 -10.62
CA LYS A 39 -23.35 -7.77 -11.59
C LYS A 39 -23.75 -9.17 -12.04
N GLY A 40 -24.91 -9.65 -11.60
CA GLY A 40 -25.44 -10.95 -11.95
C GLY A 40 -24.77 -12.11 -11.23
N ILE A 41 -24.18 -11.88 -10.04
CA ILE A 41 -23.73 -12.94 -9.14
C ILE A 41 -24.96 -13.53 -8.45
N PRO A 42 -25.22 -14.85 -8.55
CA PRO A 42 -26.37 -15.47 -7.90
C PRO A 42 -26.31 -15.37 -6.38
N GLN A 43 -27.46 -15.30 -5.73
CA GLN A 43 -27.54 -15.20 -4.26
C GLN A 43 -26.80 -16.36 -3.58
N GLU A 44 -26.91 -17.58 -4.12
CA GLU A 44 -26.19 -18.74 -3.59
C GLU A 44 -24.66 -18.55 -3.59
N ALA A 45 -24.12 -17.91 -4.60
CA ALA A 45 -22.68 -17.60 -4.68
C ALA A 45 -22.29 -16.50 -3.67
N ILE A 46 -23.14 -15.49 -3.51
CA ILE A 46 -22.97 -14.43 -2.49
C ILE A 46 -22.98 -15.05 -1.10
N ASP A 47 -23.92 -15.93 -0.79
CA ASP A 47 -24.03 -16.60 0.50
C ASP A 47 -22.79 -17.47 0.82
N LYS A 48 -22.18 -18.09 -0.19
CA LYS A 48 -20.92 -18.84 -0.05
C LYS A 48 -19.70 -17.91 0.11
N LEU A 49 -19.71 -16.74 -0.52
CA LEU A 49 -18.62 -15.76 -0.49
C LEU A 49 -18.50 -15.06 0.87
N GLN A 50 -19.65 -14.67 1.47
CA GLN A 50 -19.69 -13.89 2.70
C GLN A 50 -18.83 -14.45 3.84
N PRO A 51 -18.99 -15.74 4.26
CA PRO A 51 -18.21 -16.29 5.37
C PRO A 51 -16.69 -16.30 5.09
N ILE A 52 -16.29 -16.25 3.82
CA ILE A 52 -14.89 -16.23 3.41
C ILE A 52 -14.31 -14.82 3.56
N ILE A 53 -14.98 -13.82 3.01
CA ILE A 53 -14.51 -12.43 3.06
C ILE A 53 -14.63 -11.80 4.47
N LEU A 54 -15.46 -12.38 5.32
CA LEU A 54 -15.63 -11.95 6.72
C LEU A 54 -14.81 -12.79 7.71
N LEU A 55 -13.89 -13.64 7.23
CA LEU A 55 -13.02 -14.41 8.11
C LEU A 55 -12.24 -13.49 9.05
N SER A 56 -12.36 -13.78 10.35
CA SER A 56 -11.69 -13.11 11.44
C SER A 56 -10.79 -14.09 12.21
N GLY A 57 -9.95 -13.58 13.08
CA GLY A 57 -9.01 -14.37 13.86
C GLY A 57 -7.56 -14.19 13.40
N SER A 58 -6.67 -15.03 13.91
CA SER A 58 -5.24 -14.97 13.54
C SER A 58 -5.02 -15.39 12.08
N ASN A 59 -3.85 -15.02 11.54
CA ASN A 59 -3.47 -15.41 10.17
C ASN A 59 -3.46 -16.93 10.00
N GLU A 60 -3.03 -17.66 11.02
CA GLU A 60 -2.99 -19.12 11.04
C GLU A 60 -4.41 -19.72 10.97
N GLU A 61 -5.34 -19.18 11.74
CA GLU A 61 -6.75 -19.62 11.73
C GLU A 61 -7.41 -19.34 10.38
N LYS A 62 -7.16 -18.14 9.82
CA LYS A 62 -7.65 -17.77 8.48
C LYS A 62 -7.10 -18.74 7.42
N LEU A 63 -5.79 -19.01 7.42
CA LEU A 63 -5.15 -19.93 6.47
C LEU A 63 -5.67 -21.37 6.62
N ALA A 64 -5.82 -21.86 7.83
CA ALA A 64 -6.39 -23.21 8.09
C ALA A 64 -7.81 -23.34 7.54
N THR A 65 -8.64 -22.32 7.73
CA THR A 65 -10.00 -22.26 7.19
C THR A 65 -9.99 -22.23 5.67
N LEU A 66 -9.16 -21.35 5.08
CA LEU A 66 -9.04 -21.22 3.63
C LEU A 66 -8.55 -22.51 2.95
N LYS A 67 -7.63 -23.24 3.59
CA LYS A 67 -7.14 -24.54 3.09
C LYS A 67 -8.28 -25.55 2.95
N ASN A 68 -9.20 -25.58 3.90
CA ASN A 68 -10.36 -26.44 3.85
C ASN A 68 -11.39 -25.98 2.80
N VAL A 69 -11.72 -24.68 2.81
CA VAL A 69 -12.70 -24.08 1.90
C VAL A 69 -12.25 -24.19 0.44
N LEU A 70 -10.97 -23.99 0.18
CA LEU A 70 -10.39 -24.00 -1.17
C LEU A 70 -9.86 -25.36 -1.61
N ALA A 71 -10.16 -26.45 -0.88
CA ALA A 71 -9.65 -27.80 -1.18
C ALA A 71 -9.97 -28.30 -2.59
N ALA A 72 -11.06 -27.81 -3.21
CA ALA A 72 -11.46 -28.16 -4.57
C ALA A 72 -10.85 -27.25 -5.65
N SER A 73 -10.09 -26.20 -5.28
CA SER A 73 -9.45 -25.27 -6.21
C SER A 73 -7.93 -25.41 -6.11
N GLU A 74 -7.27 -25.89 -7.17
CA GLU A 74 -5.80 -25.94 -7.25
C GLU A 74 -5.18 -24.54 -7.15
N THR A 75 -5.76 -23.57 -7.86
CA THR A 75 -5.37 -22.15 -7.79
C THR A 75 -5.52 -21.58 -6.38
N GLY A 76 -6.60 -21.94 -5.71
CA GLY A 76 -6.87 -21.52 -4.33
C GLY A 76 -5.86 -22.09 -3.35
N LEU A 77 -5.57 -23.40 -3.41
CA LEU A 77 -4.57 -24.04 -2.56
C LEU A 77 -3.17 -23.46 -2.76
N LYS A 78 -2.78 -23.22 -4.03
CA LYS A 78 -1.51 -22.54 -4.33
C LYS A 78 -1.44 -21.15 -3.70
N GLY A 79 -2.52 -20.38 -3.74
CA GLY A 79 -2.60 -19.08 -3.10
C GLY A 79 -2.46 -19.15 -1.57
N VAL A 80 -3.01 -20.19 -0.93
CA VAL A 80 -2.84 -20.44 0.50
C VAL A 80 -1.37 -20.78 0.82
N GLU A 81 -0.75 -21.67 0.06
CA GLU A 81 0.66 -22.04 0.24
C GLU A 81 1.61 -20.85 0.09
N GLU A 82 1.40 -20.02 -0.91
CA GLU A 82 2.17 -18.78 -1.12
C GLU A 82 1.98 -17.81 0.06
N SER A 83 0.77 -17.66 0.57
CA SER A 83 0.47 -16.81 1.73
C SER A 83 1.12 -17.36 3.02
N GLU A 84 1.05 -18.66 3.27
CA GLU A 84 1.76 -19.33 4.37
C GLU A 84 3.27 -19.07 4.33
N PHE A 85 3.87 -19.23 3.15
CA PHE A 85 5.30 -18.99 2.94
C PHE A 85 5.68 -17.53 3.24
N ILE A 86 4.90 -16.57 2.74
CA ILE A 86 5.14 -15.15 2.96
C ILE A 86 5.03 -14.79 4.44
N LEU A 87 3.93 -15.17 5.10
CA LEU A 87 3.71 -14.86 6.51
C LEU A 87 4.78 -15.48 7.41
N LYS A 88 5.17 -16.72 7.15
CA LYS A 88 6.27 -17.40 7.86
C LYS A 88 7.60 -16.68 7.65
N THR A 89 7.88 -16.22 6.43
CA THR A 89 9.12 -15.49 6.11
C THR A 89 9.15 -14.14 6.83
N ILE A 90 8.05 -13.40 6.81
CA ILE A 90 7.90 -12.10 7.50
C ILE A 90 8.10 -12.27 9.01
N ALA A 91 7.50 -13.29 9.61
CA ALA A 91 7.68 -13.59 11.04
C ALA A 91 9.16 -13.83 11.40
N GLY A 92 9.92 -14.45 10.50
CA GLY A 92 11.37 -14.67 10.67
C GLY A 92 12.22 -13.41 10.55
N LEU A 93 11.69 -12.32 9.98
CA LEU A 93 12.42 -11.05 9.80
C LEU A 93 12.36 -10.12 11.02
N GLY A 94 11.58 -10.47 12.05
CA GLY A 94 11.46 -9.67 13.28
C GLY A 94 10.79 -8.30 13.06
N ILE A 95 9.92 -8.20 12.07
CA ILE A 95 9.14 -6.98 11.81
C ILE A 95 8.23 -6.70 13.00
N GLN A 96 8.24 -5.45 13.49
CA GLN A 96 7.45 -5.01 14.65
C GLN A 96 6.02 -4.58 14.28
N SER A 97 5.79 -4.30 13.00
CA SER A 97 4.47 -3.92 12.52
C SER A 97 3.54 -5.13 12.48
N GLU A 98 2.25 -4.89 12.75
CA GLU A 98 1.23 -5.90 12.60
C GLU A 98 1.09 -6.30 11.11
N VAL A 99 0.95 -7.59 10.86
CA VAL A 99 0.77 -8.15 9.52
C VAL A 99 -0.49 -8.99 9.52
N GLU A 100 -1.46 -8.59 8.74
CA GLU A 100 -2.77 -9.25 8.62
C GLU A 100 -2.99 -9.82 7.22
N LEU A 101 -3.49 -11.05 7.16
CA LEU A 101 -4.06 -11.63 5.94
C LEU A 101 -5.46 -11.05 5.73
N ASP A 102 -5.58 -10.15 4.74
CA ASP A 102 -6.83 -9.49 4.38
C ASP A 102 -7.35 -10.05 3.05
N LEU A 103 -8.51 -10.70 3.09
CA LEU A 103 -9.16 -11.29 1.91
C LEU A 103 -9.97 -10.28 1.10
N THR A 104 -10.14 -9.07 1.62
CA THR A 104 -10.84 -7.99 0.93
C THR A 104 -9.91 -7.08 0.14
N LEU A 105 -8.60 -7.20 0.37
CA LEU A 105 -7.60 -6.44 -0.39
C LEU A 105 -7.51 -6.94 -1.83
N ALA A 106 -8.04 -6.18 -2.76
CA ALA A 106 -8.20 -6.57 -4.17
C ALA A 106 -7.67 -5.52 -5.17
N ARG A 107 -6.61 -4.80 -4.82
CA ARG A 107 -6.02 -3.75 -5.65
C ARG A 107 -5.15 -4.31 -6.78
N GLY A 108 -4.98 -3.53 -7.86
CA GLY A 108 -4.08 -3.87 -8.95
C GLY A 108 -4.54 -5.07 -9.77
N LEU A 109 -5.85 -5.25 -9.95
CA LEU A 109 -6.48 -6.43 -10.56
C LEU A 109 -6.00 -6.79 -11.96
N ASN A 110 -5.44 -5.82 -12.68
CA ASN A 110 -5.08 -6.03 -14.09
C ASN A 110 -3.64 -6.51 -14.31
N TYR A 111 -2.78 -6.49 -13.27
CA TYR A 111 -1.37 -6.84 -13.45
C TYR A 111 -0.76 -7.64 -12.28
N TYR A 112 -1.31 -7.60 -11.07
CA TYR A 112 -0.84 -8.46 -9.99
C TYR A 112 -1.31 -9.89 -10.18
N THR A 113 -0.39 -10.83 -10.07
CA THR A 113 -0.61 -12.27 -10.31
C THR A 113 -0.39 -13.11 -9.06
N GLY A 114 -0.01 -12.49 -7.95
CA GLY A 114 0.29 -13.15 -6.69
C GLY A 114 -0.09 -12.29 -5.50
N ALA A 115 0.74 -12.32 -4.46
CA ALA A 115 0.51 -11.54 -3.25
C ALA A 115 0.47 -10.04 -3.53
N ILE A 116 -0.47 -9.36 -2.87
CA ILE A 116 -0.64 -7.91 -2.87
C ILE A 116 -0.38 -7.42 -1.45
N PHE A 117 0.28 -6.29 -1.32
CA PHE A 117 0.59 -5.67 -0.04
C PHE A 117 0.00 -4.27 0.03
N GLU A 118 -0.48 -3.92 1.20
CA GLU A 118 -0.90 -2.57 1.53
C GLU A 118 -0.40 -2.21 2.93
N VAL A 119 0.09 -0.98 3.08
CA VAL A 119 0.52 -0.44 4.37
C VAL A 119 -0.43 0.67 4.77
N LYS A 120 -1.03 0.54 5.94
CA LYS A 120 -1.93 1.52 6.55
C LYS A 120 -1.30 2.10 7.81
N ALA A 121 -1.45 3.40 8.03
CA ALA A 121 -1.16 4.02 9.32
C ALA A 121 -2.41 3.88 10.21
N LEU A 122 -2.27 3.24 11.39
CA LEU A 122 -3.43 2.92 12.24
C LEU A 122 -3.86 4.10 13.11
N ASP A 123 -2.91 4.99 13.45
CA ASP A 123 -3.15 6.10 14.39
C ASP A 123 -3.72 7.37 13.73
N VAL A 124 -3.91 7.36 12.42
CA VAL A 124 -4.47 8.47 11.63
C VAL A 124 -5.47 7.98 10.60
N GLN A 125 -6.51 8.77 10.37
CA GLN A 125 -7.51 8.47 9.34
C GLN A 125 -7.01 8.94 7.97
N ILE A 126 -6.08 8.18 7.40
CA ILE A 126 -5.56 8.40 6.05
C ILE A 126 -5.65 7.08 5.28
N GLY A 127 -5.75 7.13 3.98
CA GLY A 127 -5.72 5.91 3.17
C GLY A 127 -4.35 5.23 3.22
N SER A 128 -4.21 4.14 2.47
CA SER A 128 -2.96 3.41 2.34
C SER A 128 -1.78 4.33 2.04
N ILE A 129 -0.69 4.18 2.77
CA ILE A 129 0.54 4.97 2.61
C ILE A 129 1.58 4.30 1.71
N SER A 130 1.43 3.00 1.48
CA SER A 130 2.27 2.23 0.56
C SER A 130 1.49 1.02 0.05
N GLY A 131 1.86 0.51 -1.10
CA GLY A 131 1.25 -0.68 -1.66
C GLY A 131 2.06 -1.25 -2.81
N GLY A 132 1.86 -2.53 -3.06
CA GLY A 132 2.57 -3.25 -4.10
C GLY A 132 2.11 -4.68 -4.24
N GLY A 133 2.86 -5.47 -5.00
CA GLY A 133 2.56 -6.88 -5.19
C GLY A 133 3.46 -7.53 -6.22
N ARG A 134 3.25 -8.85 -6.40
CA ARG A 134 3.92 -9.66 -7.43
C ARG A 134 3.17 -9.57 -8.76
N TYR A 135 3.92 -9.47 -9.82
CA TYR A 135 3.42 -9.55 -11.20
C TYR A 135 4.35 -10.43 -12.04
N ASP A 136 3.76 -11.38 -12.77
CA ASP A 136 4.52 -12.35 -13.57
C ASP A 136 4.49 -12.00 -15.07
N ASN A 137 3.50 -11.21 -15.51
CA ASN A 137 3.26 -10.93 -16.93
C ASN A 137 3.55 -9.48 -17.35
N LEU A 138 3.65 -8.54 -16.39
CA LEU A 138 3.82 -7.12 -16.70
C LEU A 138 5.14 -6.85 -17.44
N THR A 139 6.20 -7.57 -17.11
CA THR A 139 7.51 -7.45 -17.74
C THR A 139 7.49 -7.83 -19.21
N GLY A 140 6.60 -8.75 -19.60
CA GLY A 140 6.39 -9.12 -21.02
C GLY A 140 5.91 -7.97 -21.88
N VAL A 141 5.12 -7.04 -21.32
CA VAL A 141 4.69 -5.81 -22.02
C VAL A 141 5.89 -4.94 -22.42
N PHE A 142 6.98 -5.03 -21.66
CA PHE A 142 8.24 -4.32 -21.93
C PHE A 142 9.30 -5.19 -22.64
N GLY A 143 8.88 -6.32 -23.24
CA GLY A 143 9.76 -7.20 -24.01
C GLY A 143 10.58 -8.19 -23.16
N MET A 144 10.24 -8.39 -21.89
CA MET A 144 10.93 -9.32 -20.97
C MET A 144 9.97 -10.47 -20.58
N GLU A 145 9.60 -11.31 -21.54
CA GLU A 145 8.71 -12.44 -21.29
C GLU A 145 9.32 -13.45 -20.30
N GLY A 146 8.46 -14.07 -19.49
CA GLY A 146 8.86 -15.10 -18.52
C GLY A 146 9.64 -14.60 -17.31
N MET A 147 9.72 -13.29 -17.09
CA MET A 147 10.36 -12.68 -15.91
C MET A 147 9.31 -12.20 -14.94
N SER A 148 9.29 -12.76 -13.73
CA SER A 148 8.47 -12.27 -12.62
C SER A 148 9.06 -10.99 -12.05
N GLY A 149 8.18 -10.13 -11.51
CA GLY A 149 8.58 -8.92 -10.81
C GLY A 149 7.80 -8.70 -9.51
N VAL A 150 8.38 -7.92 -8.64
CA VAL A 150 7.72 -7.36 -7.44
C VAL A 150 7.92 -5.86 -7.46
N GLY A 151 6.85 -5.12 -7.24
CA GLY A 151 6.90 -3.66 -7.16
C GLY A 151 6.22 -3.16 -5.90
N ILE A 152 6.75 -2.07 -5.37
CA ILE A 152 6.18 -1.33 -4.25
C ILE A 152 6.20 0.16 -4.57
N SER A 153 5.13 0.86 -4.25
CA SER A 153 5.03 2.31 -4.35
C SER A 153 4.81 2.93 -2.97
N PHE A 154 5.34 4.12 -2.77
CA PHE A 154 5.18 4.88 -1.55
C PHE A 154 4.37 6.14 -1.84
N GLY A 155 3.33 6.37 -1.04
CA GLY A 155 2.53 7.60 -1.09
C GLY A 155 3.24 8.72 -0.33
N ALA A 156 4.17 9.43 -0.99
CA ALA A 156 5.00 10.45 -0.35
C ALA A 156 4.17 11.50 0.39
N ASP A 157 3.12 12.02 -0.24
CA ASP A 157 2.23 13.02 0.36
C ASP A 157 1.52 12.49 1.60
N ARG A 158 1.02 11.23 1.54
CA ARG A 158 0.35 10.61 2.68
C ARG A 158 1.30 10.30 3.83
N ILE A 159 2.51 9.84 3.52
CA ILE A 159 3.57 9.64 4.53
C ILE A 159 3.91 10.97 5.20
N TYR A 160 4.05 12.04 4.40
CA TYR A 160 4.28 13.39 4.90
C TYR A 160 3.16 13.85 5.85
N ASP A 161 1.90 13.64 5.46
CA ASP A 161 0.74 14.00 6.28
C ASP A 161 0.69 13.21 7.61
N VAL A 162 0.98 11.88 7.56
CA VAL A 162 1.07 11.04 8.77
C VAL A 162 2.15 11.56 9.71
N LEU A 163 3.36 11.81 9.19
CA LEU A 163 4.49 12.30 9.99
C LEU A 163 4.20 13.65 10.64
N ASN A 164 3.49 14.55 9.93
CA ASN A 164 3.07 15.83 10.48
C ASN A 164 1.99 15.69 11.55
N GLN A 165 0.94 14.88 11.29
CA GLN A 165 -0.17 14.71 12.23
C GLN A 165 0.26 14.07 13.55
N LEU A 166 1.26 13.17 13.50
CA LEU A 166 1.78 12.46 14.67
C LEU A 166 3.04 13.08 15.27
N ASP A 167 3.52 14.20 14.73
CA ASP A 167 4.77 14.88 15.14
C ASP A 167 6.00 13.92 15.18
N LEU A 168 6.09 13.07 14.15
CA LEU A 168 7.11 12.02 14.04
C LEU A 168 8.37 12.44 13.30
N TYR A 169 8.44 13.67 12.78
CA TYR A 169 9.67 14.15 12.16
C TYR A 169 10.80 14.25 13.19
N PRO A 170 11.98 13.69 12.89
CA PRO A 170 13.16 13.92 13.72
C PRO A 170 13.40 15.41 13.88
N LYS A 171 13.65 15.87 15.11
CA LYS A 171 13.90 17.30 15.39
C LYS A 171 15.06 17.85 14.54
N GLU A 172 16.04 17.01 14.22
CA GLU A 172 17.16 17.33 13.38
C GLU A 172 16.76 17.54 11.90
N ALA A 173 15.71 16.89 11.43
CA ALA A 173 15.20 17.03 10.04
C ALA A 173 14.39 18.32 9.85
N VAL A 174 13.78 18.83 10.92
CA VAL A 174 12.95 20.06 10.91
C VAL A 174 13.79 21.32 11.07
N ASN A 175 15.09 21.19 11.20
CA ASN A 175 16.01 22.31 11.37
C ASN A 175 16.12 23.13 10.07
N GLY A 176 15.30 24.14 9.93
CA GLY A 176 15.37 25.14 8.85
C GLY A 176 16.59 26.04 8.91
N THR A 177 16.63 27.06 8.08
CA THR A 177 17.65 28.10 8.03
C THR A 177 17.80 28.79 9.37
N GLN A 178 19.01 28.81 9.91
CA GLN A 178 19.34 29.50 11.17
C GLN A 178 19.66 30.98 10.98
N LEU A 179 20.20 31.32 9.81
CA LEU A 179 20.57 32.68 9.44
C LEU A 179 20.17 32.96 7.98
N LEU A 180 19.29 33.92 7.80
CA LEU A 180 18.88 34.40 6.49
C LEU A 180 19.46 35.78 6.26
N PHE A 181 20.28 35.92 5.20
CA PHE A 181 20.74 37.22 4.73
C PHE A 181 19.70 37.82 3.78
N VAL A 182 19.28 39.03 4.06
CA VAL A 182 18.37 39.76 3.18
C VAL A 182 19.19 40.35 2.00
N ASN A 183 18.72 40.07 0.81
CA ASN A 183 19.34 40.63 -0.43
C ASN A 183 18.70 41.98 -0.76
N PHE A 184 19.47 43.06 -0.80
CA PHE A 184 18.98 44.38 -1.19
C PHE A 184 19.40 44.78 -2.61
N GLY A 185 20.17 43.94 -3.29
CA GLY A 185 20.62 44.15 -4.65
C GLY A 185 21.93 43.41 -4.96
N GLU A 186 22.43 43.59 -6.15
CA GLU A 186 23.63 42.86 -6.65
C GLU A 186 24.89 43.15 -5.82
N ALA A 187 25.09 44.39 -5.40
CA ALA A 187 26.27 44.80 -4.62
C ALA A 187 26.25 44.13 -3.23
N GLU A 188 25.12 44.15 -2.56
CA GLU A 188 24.93 43.51 -1.26
C GLU A 188 25.05 41.99 -1.36
N ALA A 189 24.45 41.39 -2.40
CA ALA A 189 24.60 39.97 -2.65
C ALA A 189 26.06 39.56 -2.84
N ALA A 190 26.79 40.29 -3.66
CA ALA A 190 28.22 40.04 -3.87
C ALA A 190 29.06 40.15 -2.59
N TYR A 191 28.70 41.09 -1.71
CA TYR A 191 29.37 41.25 -0.39
C TYR A 191 29.01 40.09 0.55
N VAL A 192 27.73 39.64 0.56
CA VAL A 192 27.27 38.62 1.48
C VAL A 192 27.75 37.21 1.11
N LEU A 193 27.94 36.90 -0.17
CA LEU A 193 28.32 35.54 -0.60
C LEU A 193 29.59 34.99 0.08
N PRO A 194 30.71 35.74 0.21
CA PRO A 194 31.89 35.28 0.97
C PRO A 194 31.58 35.07 2.46
N VAL A 195 30.78 35.97 3.07
CA VAL A 195 30.37 35.86 4.48
C VAL A 195 29.48 34.61 4.70
N LEU A 196 28.53 34.37 3.80
CA LEU A 196 27.68 33.18 3.80
C LEU A 196 28.52 31.89 3.76
N ALA A 197 29.56 31.87 2.93
CA ALA A 197 30.48 30.73 2.86
C ALA A 197 31.22 30.50 4.19
N GLN A 198 31.68 31.55 4.86
CA GLN A 198 32.33 31.47 6.17
C GLN A 198 31.37 30.97 7.25
N VAL A 199 30.13 31.47 7.26
CA VAL A 199 29.09 31.05 8.22
C VAL A 199 28.77 29.59 8.02
N ARG A 200 28.64 29.12 6.79
CA ARG A 200 28.38 27.69 6.48
C ARG A 200 29.58 26.81 6.88
N ALA A 201 30.81 27.30 6.73
CA ALA A 201 32.00 26.55 7.10
C ALA A 201 32.10 26.22 8.60
N VAL A 202 31.44 26.99 9.47
CA VAL A 202 31.38 26.73 10.91
C VAL A 202 30.07 25.95 11.30
N GLY A 203 29.36 25.39 10.32
CA GLY A 203 28.22 24.49 10.52
C GLY A 203 26.88 25.20 10.74
N ILE A 204 26.79 26.52 10.54
CA ILE A 204 25.53 27.26 10.63
C ILE A 204 24.78 27.15 9.30
N ARG A 205 23.50 26.73 9.36
CA ARG A 205 22.64 26.68 8.18
C ARG A 205 22.21 28.11 7.82
N ALA A 206 22.83 28.64 6.78
CA ALA A 206 22.60 30.02 6.36
C ALA A 206 22.22 30.09 4.87
N GLU A 207 21.36 31.03 4.54
CA GLU A 207 20.89 31.29 3.17
C GLU A 207 20.90 32.79 2.90
N ILE A 208 20.92 33.14 1.62
CA ILE A 208 20.64 34.52 1.14
C ILE A 208 19.26 34.47 0.43
N TYR A 209 18.44 35.44 0.70
CA TYR A 209 17.14 35.56 0.00
C TYR A 209 17.41 35.81 -1.50
N PRO A 210 16.80 35.01 -2.41
CA PRO A 210 17.19 35.03 -3.82
C PRO A 210 16.84 36.34 -4.53
N ASP A 211 15.73 36.96 -4.17
CA ASP A 211 15.26 38.19 -4.81
C ASP A 211 15.71 39.44 -4.03
N ALA A 212 15.88 40.55 -4.77
CA ALA A 212 16.15 41.82 -4.11
C ALA A 212 14.92 42.29 -3.32
N ALA A 213 15.09 42.47 -2.03
CA ALA A 213 14.04 43.03 -1.15
C ALA A 213 13.83 44.52 -1.49
N LYS A 214 12.54 44.90 -1.57
CA LYS A 214 12.13 46.28 -1.79
C LYS A 214 11.99 47.03 -0.47
#